data_449c2c700068ec8c2cebc0d9fc61d3e1
#
_entry.id   449c2c700068ec8c2cebc0d9fc61d3e1
#
_cell.length_a   1.000
_cell.length_b   1.000
_cell.length_c   1.000
_cell.angle_alpha   90.00
_cell.angle_beta   90.00
_cell.angle_gamma   90.00
#
_symmetry.space_group_name_H-M   'P 1'
#
loop_
_entity.id
_entity.type
_entity.pdbx_description
1 polymer ?
#
loop_
_entity_poly.entity_id
_entity_poly.type
_entity_poly.pdbx_seq_one_letter_code
_entity_poly.pdbx_strand_id
1 'polypeptide(L)'
;MCLKPSPTDDNPNREIPHNPCINAGAMMTMSMVYPEYNRNARLAKIMQVWKDLSGGDDAPIGYDDPTYKSESGSADRNWCLGYMMKGSGAFPPCFTTLDDTLELYFQVCSILNTNDGMAIMASTLANGGLNPLTGKRIFSADHVRNVLPIMLSSGMYDYSGQWAYDVGVPAKSGVGGCVFFVVPNVCGISIWSPRLDEVGNSTRGTEPPPSANPHPSYRAYHTHCTSISAYLLLDITQRC
;
A
#
# COMPACT_ATOMS: atom_id res chain seq x y z
N MET A 1 12.59 -10.06 12.66
CA MET A 1 13.03 -11.08 11.68
C MET A 1 12.14 -10.93 10.45
N CYS A 2 12.72 -10.59 9.27
CA CYS A 2 11.90 -10.27 8.09
C CYS A 2 11.50 -11.50 7.26
N LEU A 3 12.17 -12.63 7.45
CA LEU A 3 11.93 -13.88 6.74
C LEU A 3 11.45 -14.96 7.71
N LYS A 4 10.70 -15.92 7.20
CA LYS A 4 10.23 -17.12 7.90
C LYS A 4 10.32 -18.34 6.98
N PRO A 5 10.43 -19.57 7.51
CA PRO A 5 10.39 -20.78 6.71
C PRO A 5 9.15 -20.82 5.80
N SER A 6 9.32 -21.30 4.57
CA SER A 6 8.22 -21.46 3.63
C SER A 6 7.36 -22.65 4.06
N PRO A 7 6.06 -22.49 4.30
CA PRO A 7 5.20 -23.59 4.75
C PRO A 7 4.81 -24.57 3.63
N THR A 8 5.08 -24.22 2.38
CA THR A 8 4.60 -24.95 1.18
C THR A 8 5.72 -25.48 0.30
N ASP A 9 6.97 -25.43 0.78
CA ASP A 9 8.13 -25.84 0.01
C ASP A 9 8.81 -27.06 0.66
N ASP A 10 9.20 -28.02 -0.16
CA ASP A 10 9.94 -29.21 0.29
C ASP A 10 11.42 -28.85 0.65
N ASN A 11 11.87 -27.64 0.32
CA ASN A 11 13.19 -27.15 0.74
C ASN A 11 13.14 -26.54 2.14
N PRO A 12 13.70 -27.21 3.16
CA PRO A 12 13.65 -26.73 4.54
C PRO A 12 14.44 -25.46 4.79
N ASN A 13 15.32 -25.06 3.87
CA ASN A 13 16.13 -23.85 3.97
C ASN A 13 15.51 -22.64 3.25
N ARG A 14 14.37 -22.81 2.58
CA ARG A 14 13.68 -21.72 1.92
C ARG A 14 12.95 -20.85 2.94
N GLU A 15 13.33 -19.60 3.00
CA GLU A 15 12.68 -18.59 3.82
C GLU A 15 12.01 -17.54 2.94
N ILE A 16 10.79 -17.14 3.30
CA ILE A 16 9.99 -16.15 2.58
C ILE A 16 9.64 -14.96 3.50
N PRO A 17 9.35 -13.77 2.96
CA PRO A 17 8.81 -12.67 3.74
C PRO A 17 7.53 -13.09 4.49
N HIS A 18 7.40 -12.67 5.74
CA HIS A 18 6.25 -13.08 6.57
C HIS A 18 4.96 -12.34 6.23
N ASN A 19 5.03 -11.19 5.54
CA ASN A 19 3.89 -10.49 4.95
C ASN A 19 4.33 -9.56 3.81
N PRO A 20 3.41 -9.09 2.93
CA PRO A 20 3.74 -8.22 1.79
C PRO A 20 3.92 -6.74 2.17
N CYS A 21 3.59 -6.33 3.39
CA CYS A 21 3.56 -4.93 3.80
C CYS A 21 4.89 -4.39 4.35
N ILE A 22 5.92 -5.23 4.41
CA ILE A 22 7.31 -4.88 4.79
C ILE A 22 8.19 -4.82 3.55
N ASN A 23 9.40 -4.23 3.66
CA ASN A 23 10.33 -4.09 2.53
C ASN A 23 10.63 -5.43 1.84
N ALA A 24 10.85 -6.51 2.60
CA ALA A 24 11.07 -7.84 2.04
C ALA A 24 9.87 -8.33 1.20
N GLY A 25 8.66 -8.15 1.70
CA GLY A 25 7.43 -8.51 0.98
C GLY A 25 7.19 -7.63 -0.25
N ALA A 26 7.51 -6.35 -0.17
CA ALA A 26 7.41 -5.44 -1.30
C ALA A 26 8.40 -5.80 -2.41
N MET A 27 9.66 -6.15 -2.07
CA MET A 27 10.64 -6.65 -3.04
C MET A 27 10.16 -7.96 -3.69
N MET A 28 9.60 -8.88 -2.89
CA MET A 28 8.98 -10.10 -3.41
C MET A 28 7.87 -9.77 -4.42
N THR A 29 6.98 -8.85 -4.07
CA THR A 29 5.91 -8.39 -4.96
C THR A 29 6.47 -7.80 -6.25
N MET A 30 7.48 -6.95 -6.17
CA MET A 30 8.12 -6.37 -7.36
C MET A 30 8.76 -7.43 -8.25
N SER A 31 9.28 -8.52 -7.71
CA SER A 31 9.82 -9.61 -8.53
C SER A 31 8.75 -10.36 -9.36
N MET A 32 7.48 -10.27 -8.96
CA MET A 32 6.34 -10.98 -9.59
C MET A 32 5.49 -10.09 -10.50
N VAL A 33 5.55 -8.75 -10.34
CA VAL A 33 4.70 -7.84 -11.12
C VAL A 33 5.22 -7.70 -12.54
N TYR A 34 4.45 -8.17 -13.53
CA TYR A 34 4.78 -8.12 -14.96
C TYR A 34 6.19 -8.62 -15.32
N PRO A 35 6.61 -9.81 -14.86
CA PRO A 35 7.99 -10.29 -14.99
C PRO A 35 8.43 -10.51 -16.44
N GLU A 36 7.49 -10.62 -17.38
CA GLU A 36 7.71 -10.80 -18.81
C GLU A 36 8.15 -9.50 -19.53
N TYR A 37 8.05 -8.33 -18.87
CA TYR A 37 8.43 -7.05 -19.44
C TYR A 37 9.76 -6.53 -18.87
N ASN A 38 10.47 -5.68 -19.63
CA ASN A 38 11.61 -4.95 -19.11
C ASN A 38 11.16 -3.91 -18.06
N ARG A 39 12.10 -3.45 -17.24
CA ARG A 39 11.85 -2.55 -16.09
C ARG A 39 11.05 -1.30 -16.46
N ASN A 40 11.38 -0.63 -17.56
CA ASN A 40 10.69 0.60 -17.97
C ASN A 40 9.22 0.31 -18.33
N ALA A 41 8.95 -0.77 -19.05
CA ALA A 41 7.59 -1.19 -19.37
C ALA A 41 6.81 -1.64 -18.13
N ARG A 42 7.47 -2.29 -17.18
CA ARG A 42 6.89 -2.63 -15.86
C ARG A 42 6.46 -1.39 -15.10
N LEU A 43 7.37 -0.40 -14.98
CA LEU A 43 7.05 0.88 -14.32
C LEU A 43 5.88 1.59 -15.01
N ALA A 44 5.90 1.68 -16.33
CA ALA A 44 4.81 2.31 -17.08
C ALA A 44 3.45 1.64 -16.83
N LYS A 45 3.40 0.31 -16.80
CA LYS A 45 2.19 -0.46 -16.46
C LYS A 45 1.73 -0.21 -15.03
N ILE A 46 2.66 -0.19 -14.07
CA ILE A 46 2.36 0.11 -12.66
C ILE A 46 1.77 1.53 -12.55
N MET A 47 2.40 2.52 -13.17
CA MET A 47 1.90 3.90 -13.17
C MET A 47 0.51 4.01 -13.80
N GLN A 48 0.21 3.24 -14.85
CA GLN A 48 -1.13 3.20 -15.43
C GLN A 48 -2.16 2.63 -14.45
N VAL A 49 -1.83 1.57 -13.72
CA VAL A 49 -2.71 1.05 -12.66
C VAL A 49 -2.94 2.09 -11.56
N TRP A 50 -1.91 2.84 -11.17
CA TRP A 50 -2.06 3.93 -10.21
C TRP A 50 -3.00 5.03 -10.72
N LYS A 51 -2.90 5.43 -12.00
CA LYS A 51 -3.85 6.37 -12.62
C LYS A 51 -5.27 5.82 -12.59
N ASP A 52 -5.46 4.60 -13.06
CA ASP A 52 -6.76 3.95 -13.07
C ASP A 52 -7.39 3.90 -11.66
N LEU A 53 -6.59 3.61 -10.63
CA LEU A 53 -7.03 3.59 -9.24
C LEU A 53 -7.38 4.98 -8.70
N SER A 54 -6.68 6.02 -9.13
CA SER A 54 -6.81 7.40 -8.62
C SER A 54 -7.82 8.25 -9.40
N GLY A 55 -8.57 7.68 -10.34
CA GLY A 55 -9.63 8.39 -11.06
C GLY A 55 -9.50 8.40 -12.58
N GLY A 56 -8.54 7.68 -13.15
CA GLY A 56 -8.35 7.52 -14.60
C GLY A 56 -7.15 8.28 -15.13
N ASP A 57 -7.11 8.48 -16.46
CA ASP A 57 -5.94 9.02 -17.17
C ASP A 57 -5.58 10.45 -16.76
N ASP A 58 -6.57 11.25 -16.32
CA ASP A 58 -6.38 12.62 -15.83
C ASP A 58 -5.92 12.70 -14.38
N ALA A 59 -5.80 11.56 -13.68
CA ALA A 59 -5.33 11.54 -12.29
C ALA A 59 -3.89 12.09 -12.22
N PRO A 60 -3.58 12.96 -11.22
CA PRO A 60 -2.29 13.63 -11.11
C PRO A 60 -1.22 12.71 -10.53
N ILE A 61 -1.01 11.55 -11.16
CA ILE A 61 0.05 10.60 -10.79
C ILE A 61 1.36 11.08 -11.42
N GLY A 62 2.33 11.33 -10.57
CA GLY A 62 3.67 11.77 -10.94
C GLY A 62 4.75 10.76 -10.59
N TYR A 63 5.98 11.13 -10.93
CA TYR A 63 7.20 10.40 -10.58
C TYR A 63 8.27 11.41 -10.12
N ASP A 64 8.88 11.16 -8.98
CA ASP A 64 9.90 12.02 -8.39
C ASP A 64 11.31 11.42 -8.53
N ASP A 65 11.99 11.80 -9.61
CA ASP A 65 13.35 11.35 -9.90
C ASP A 65 14.38 11.73 -8.82
N PRO A 66 14.34 12.92 -8.18
CA PRO A 66 15.18 13.23 -7.04
C PRO A 66 15.01 12.26 -5.87
N THR A 67 13.77 11.91 -5.51
CA THR A 67 13.50 10.92 -4.45
C THR A 67 14.04 9.54 -4.83
N TYR A 68 13.80 9.09 -6.06
CA TYR A 68 14.36 7.83 -6.56
C TYR A 68 15.89 7.78 -6.43
N LYS A 69 16.59 8.83 -6.88
CA LYS A 69 18.05 8.91 -6.79
C LYS A 69 18.57 8.93 -5.36
N SER A 70 17.87 9.62 -4.47
CA SER A 70 18.21 9.66 -3.05
C SER A 70 18.02 8.30 -2.39
N GLU A 71 16.89 7.63 -2.65
CA GLU A 71 16.59 6.32 -2.10
C GLU A 71 17.55 5.25 -2.62
N SER A 72 17.76 5.17 -3.92
CA SER A 72 18.68 4.19 -4.52
C SER A 72 20.13 4.38 -4.07
N GLY A 73 20.56 5.64 -3.86
CA GLY A 73 21.90 6.00 -3.40
C GLY A 73 22.17 5.69 -1.91
N SER A 74 21.14 5.49 -1.09
CA SER A 74 21.24 5.22 0.36
C SER A 74 20.63 3.88 0.78
N ALA A 75 20.45 2.97 -0.17
CA ALA A 75 19.64 1.76 -0.01
C ALA A 75 20.39 0.54 0.55
N ASP A 76 21.54 0.70 1.22
CA ASP A 76 22.38 -0.42 1.71
C ASP A 76 21.57 -1.50 2.45
N ARG A 77 20.64 -1.08 3.31
CA ARG A 77 19.79 -2.04 4.06
C ARG A 77 18.88 -2.85 3.15
N ASN A 78 18.36 -2.25 2.09
CA ASN A 78 17.51 -2.94 1.12
C ASN A 78 18.33 -3.91 0.27
N TRP A 79 19.55 -3.52 -0.11
CA TRP A 79 20.49 -4.42 -0.80
C TRP A 79 20.87 -5.62 0.07
N CYS A 80 21.26 -5.39 1.34
CA CYS A 80 21.53 -6.47 2.29
C CYS A 80 20.34 -7.43 2.42
N LEU A 81 19.12 -6.89 2.59
CA LEU A 81 17.89 -7.68 2.68
C LEU A 81 17.64 -8.49 1.40
N GLY A 82 17.81 -7.86 0.24
CA GLY A 82 17.66 -8.52 -1.06
C GLY A 82 18.63 -9.68 -1.25
N TYR A 83 19.91 -9.52 -0.86
CA TYR A 83 20.88 -10.60 -0.89
C TYR A 83 20.54 -11.73 0.08
N MET A 84 20.06 -11.43 1.29
CA MET A 84 19.57 -12.44 2.23
C MET A 84 18.41 -13.25 1.61
N MET A 85 17.44 -12.56 1.03
CA MET A 85 16.30 -13.20 0.34
C MET A 85 16.76 -14.08 -0.83
N LYS A 86 17.73 -13.61 -1.62
CA LYS A 86 18.30 -14.38 -2.72
C LYS A 86 19.03 -15.62 -2.21
N GLY A 87 19.84 -15.47 -1.14
CA GLY A 87 20.58 -16.58 -0.52
C GLY A 87 19.68 -17.65 0.10
N SER A 88 18.53 -17.27 0.65
CA SER A 88 17.54 -18.19 1.21
C SER A 88 16.56 -18.78 0.17
N GLY A 89 16.72 -18.46 -1.11
CA GLY A 89 15.84 -18.95 -2.17
C GLY A 89 14.41 -18.37 -2.09
N ALA A 90 14.25 -17.20 -1.48
CA ALA A 90 12.93 -16.59 -1.27
C ALA A 90 12.21 -16.25 -2.58
N PHE A 91 12.93 -15.78 -3.59
CA PHE A 91 12.34 -15.30 -4.83
C PHE A 91 11.67 -16.41 -5.65
N PRO A 92 10.58 -16.08 -6.39
CA PRO A 92 9.85 -17.03 -7.21
C PRO A 92 10.64 -17.39 -8.50
N PRO A 93 10.23 -18.45 -9.21
CA PRO A 93 10.89 -18.85 -10.47
C PRO A 93 10.91 -17.79 -11.58
N CYS A 94 9.96 -16.83 -11.54
CA CYS A 94 9.92 -15.70 -12.49
C CYS A 94 10.90 -14.56 -12.15
N PHE A 95 11.60 -14.66 -11.02
CA PHE A 95 12.62 -13.68 -10.62
C PHE A 95 13.75 -13.62 -11.63
N THR A 96 14.11 -12.42 -12.07
CA THR A 96 15.18 -12.18 -13.04
C THR A 96 16.52 -11.88 -12.36
N THR A 97 16.66 -10.65 -11.86
CA THR A 97 17.85 -10.22 -11.14
C THR A 97 17.48 -9.38 -9.92
N LEU A 98 18.38 -9.34 -8.93
CA LEU A 98 18.18 -8.51 -7.74
C LEU A 98 18.24 -7.03 -8.09
N ASP A 99 19.16 -6.63 -8.97
CA ASP A 99 19.28 -5.25 -9.45
C ASP A 99 17.99 -4.75 -10.10
N ASP A 100 17.44 -5.53 -11.03
CA ASP A 100 16.21 -5.15 -11.73
C ASP A 100 15.01 -5.03 -10.77
N THR A 101 14.94 -5.93 -9.79
CA THR A 101 13.87 -5.93 -8.78
C THR A 101 13.98 -4.74 -7.83
N LEU A 102 15.17 -4.44 -7.31
CA LEU A 102 15.39 -3.34 -6.38
C LEU A 102 15.26 -1.98 -7.06
N GLU A 103 15.79 -1.85 -8.27
CA GLU A 103 15.64 -0.62 -9.05
C GLU A 103 14.15 -0.32 -9.35
N LEU A 104 13.37 -1.33 -9.73
CA LEU A 104 11.92 -1.17 -9.87
C LEU A 104 11.23 -0.81 -8.54
N TYR A 105 11.66 -1.44 -7.44
CA TYR A 105 11.15 -1.15 -6.09
C TYR A 105 11.37 0.33 -5.73
N PHE A 106 12.59 0.86 -5.91
CA PHE A 106 12.90 2.27 -5.64
C PHE A 106 12.11 3.22 -6.54
N GLN A 107 11.95 2.87 -7.82
CA GLN A 107 11.13 3.64 -8.75
C GLN A 107 9.66 3.69 -8.31
N VAL A 108 9.09 2.57 -7.87
CA VAL A 108 7.69 2.51 -7.39
C VAL A 108 7.53 3.27 -6.07
N CYS A 109 8.54 3.26 -5.18
CA CYS A 109 8.55 4.07 -3.95
C CYS A 109 8.57 5.59 -4.24
N SER A 110 8.94 6.00 -5.46
CA SER A 110 9.04 7.40 -5.87
C SER A 110 7.85 7.89 -6.70
N ILE A 111 6.77 7.11 -6.76
CA ILE A 111 5.51 7.53 -7.37
C ILE A 111 4.83 8.57 -6.48
N LEU A 112 4.44 9.69 -7.10
CA LEU A 112 3.67 10.75 -6.44
C LEU A 112 2.17 10.55 -6.68
N ASN A 113 1.40 10.77 -5.63
CA ASN A 113 -0.05 10.84 -5.70
C ASN A 113 -0.57 11.95 -4.78
N THR A 114 -1.77 12.43 -5.05
CA THR A 114 -2.48 13.36 -4.17
C THR A 114 -3.22 12.61 -3.06
N ASN A 115 -3.56 13.33 -1.99
CA ASN A 115 -4.38 12.75 -0.93
C ASN A 115 -5.78 12.35 -1.44
N ASP A 116 -6.35 13.14 -2.37
CA ASP A 116 -7.62 12.81 -3.03
C ASP A 116 -7.50 11.52 -3.86
N GLY A 117 -6.42 11.38 -4.66
CA GLY A 117 -6.15 10.15 -5.40
C GLY A 117 -6.04 8.93 -4.50
N MET A 118 -5.37 9.07 -3.34
CA MET A 118 -5.28 7.99 -2.35
C MET A 118 -6.65 7.63 -1.75
N ALA A 119 -7.53 8.61 -1.51
CA ALA A 119 -8.89 8.35 -1.03
C ALA A 119 -9.74 7.64 -2.09
N ILE A 120 -9.58 8.00 -3.37
CA ILE A 120 -10.25 7.30 -4.48
C ILE A 120 -9.75 5.84 -4.59
N MET A 121 -8.44 5.61 -4.44
CA MET A 121 -7.86 4.26 -4.40
C MET A 121 -8.45 3.44 -3.25
N ALA A 122 -8.53 4.00 -2.04
CA ALA A 122 -9.16 3.36 -0.89
C ALA A 122 -10.64 3.05 -1.16
N SER A 123 -11.36 3.97 -1.82
CA SER A 123 -12.76 3.79 -2.20
C SER A 123 -12.95 2.73 -3.29
N THR A 124 -11.99 2.60 -4.21
CA THR A 124 -11.96 1.51 -5.18
C THR A 124 -11.89 0.15 -4.48
N LEU A 125 -11.06 0.03 -3.43
CA LEU A 125 -11.02 -1.18 -2.60
C LEU A 125 -12.32 -1.36 -1.81
N ALA A 126 -12.87 -0.30 -1.21
CA ALA A 126 -14.15 -0.35 -0.50
C ALA A 126 -15.30 -0.83 -1.41
N ASN A 127 -15.23 -0.50 -2.70
CA ASN A 127 -16.21 -0.88 -3.74
C ASN A 127 -15.85 -2.19 -4.46
N GLY A 128 -15.12 -3.08 -3.80
CA GLY A 128 -14.77 -4.40 -4.34
C GLY A 128 -13.95 -4.37 -5.63
N GLY A 129 -13.14 -3.33 -5.84
CA GLY A 129 -12.23 -3.17 -6.96
C GLY A 129 -12.81 -2.42 -8.17
N LEU A 130 -14.01 -1.85 -8.03
CA LEU A 130 -14.63 -0.98 -9.03
C LEU A 130 -14.35 0.48 -8.66
N ASN A 131 -13.67 1.23 -9.54
CA ASN A 131 -13.38 2.64 -9.29
C ASN A 131 -14.68 3.46 -9.25
N PRO A 132 -14.95 4.21 -8.17
CA PRO A 132 -16.24 4.90 -8.00
C PRO A 132 -16.45 6.09 -8.94
N LEU A 133 -15.37 6.68 -9.48
CA LEU A 133 -15.48 7.83 -10.38
C LEU A 133 -15.60 7.41 -11.84
N THR A 134 -14.81 6.42 -12.26
CA THR A 134 -14.74 6.01 -13.67
C THR A 134 -15.64 4.83 -14.00
N GLY A 135 -16.12 4.09 -12.99
CA GLY A 135 -16.84 2.83 -13.20
C GLY A 135 -15.96 1.70 -13.75
N LYS A 136 -14.65 1.91 -13.87
CA LYS A 136 -13.71 0.91 -14.36
C LYS A 136 -13.42 -0.12 -13.27
N ARG A 137 -13.50 -1.41 -13.62
CA ARG A 137 -13.05 -2.48 -12.73
C ARG A 137 -11.54 -2.63 -12.83
N ILE A 138 -10.84 -2.32 -11.73
CA ILE A 138 -9.38 -2.40 -11.64
C ILE A 138 -8.95 -3.75 -11.07
N PHE A 139 -9.64 -4.22 -10.02
CA PHE A 139 -9.40 -5.52 -9.40
C PHE A 139 -10.67 -6.36 -9.35
N SER A 140 -10.54 -7.67 -9.35
CA SER A 140 -11.66 -8.53 -9.03
C SER A 140 -12.04 -8.42 -7.55
N ALA A 141 -13.29 -8.72 -7.21
CA ALA A 141 -13.74 -8.77 -5.83
C ALA A 141 -12.94 -9.78 -4.99
N ASP A 142 -12.49 -10.87 -5.59
CA ASP A 142 -11.65 -11.88 -4.92
C ASP A 142 -10.27 -11.34 -4.58
N HIS A 143 -9.64 -10.55 -5.46
CA HIS A 143 -8.37 -9.90 -5.16
C HIS A 143 -8.52 -8.94 -3.98
N VAL A 144 -9.59 -8.13 -3.97
CA VAL A 144 -9.86 -7.20 -2.87
C VAL A 144 -10.12 -7.96 -1.57
N ARG A 145 -10.91 -9.03 -1.61
CA ARG A 145 -11.18 -9.90 -0.45
C ARG A 145 -9.90 -10.48 0.16
N ASN A 146 -8.88 -10.73 -0.64
CA ASN A 146 -7.59 -11.23 -0.17
C ASN A 146 -6.69 -10.11 0.38
N VAL A 147 -6.76 -8.89 -0.18
CA VAL A 147 -5.90 -7.76 0.22
C VAL A 147 -6.36 -7.14 1.55
N LEU A 148 -7.66 -6.94 1.75
CA LEU A 148 -8.17 -6.25 2.94
C LEU A 148 -7.78 -6.91 4.28
N PRO A 149 -7.84 -8.24 4.45
CA PRO A 149 -7.35 -8.91 5.67
C PRO A 149 -5.84 -8.72 5.89
N ILE A 150 -5.04 -8.67 4.83
CA ILE A 150 -3.60 -8.40 4.91
C ILE A 150 -3.37 -6.96 5.39
N MET A 151 -4.12 -6.00 4.86
CA MET A 151 -4.06 -4.61 5.34
C MET A 151 -4.45 -4.50 6.82
N LEU A 152 -5.50 -5.21 7.25
CA LEU A 152 -5.93 -5.20 8.66
C LEU A 152 -4.86 -5.77 9.59
N SER A 153 -4.22 -6.88 9.20
CA SER A 153 -3.27 -7.59 10.05
C SER A 153 -1.85 -7.02 10.03
N SER A 154 -1.47 -6.30 8.96
CA SER A 154 -0.06 -5.93 8.71
C SER A 154 0.14 -4.54 8.10
N GLY A 155 -0.92 -3.77 7.86
CA GLY A 155 -0.83 -2.52 7.12
C GLY A 155 -0.29 -1.32 7.91
N MET A 156 -0.25 -1.43 9.26
CA MET A 156 0.12 -0.33 10.16
C MET A 156 1.43 -0.60 10.92
N TYR A 157 2.36 -1.33 10.30
CA TYR A 157 3.62 -1.73 10.92
C TYR A 157 3.39 -2.45 12.26
N ASP A 158 4.22 -2.22 13.27
CA ASP A 158 4.08 -2.85 14.58
C ASP A 158 2.82 -2.42 15.35
N TYR A 159 2.16 -1.35 14.91
CA TYR A 159 0.88 -0.89 15.44
C TYR A 159 -0.33 -1.65 14.87
N SER A 160 -0.16 -2.56 13.90
CA SER A 160 -1.29 -3.22 13.20
C SER A 160 -2.24 -3.96 14.15
N GLY A 161 -1.71 -4.65 15.16
CA GLY A 161 -2.53 -5.36 16.15
C GLY A 161 -3.38 -4.41 17.00
N GLN A 162 -2.79 -3.32 17.47
CA GLN A 162 -3.50 -2.30 18.24
C GLN A 162 -4.54 -1.58 17.38
N TRP A 163 -4.17 -1.23 16.13
CA TRP A 163 -5.11 -0.64 15.17
C TRP A 163 -6.32 -1.53 14.91
N ALA A 164 -6.10 -2.84 14.74
CA ALA A 164 -7.19 -3.79 14.54
C ALA A 164 -8.13 -3.86 15.75
N TYR A 165 -7.59 -3.71 16.96
CA TYR A 165 -8.37 -3.68 18.20
C TYR A 165 -9.14 -2.37 18.39
N ASP A 166 -8.46 -1.22 18.18
CA ASP A 166 -9.02 0.11 18.49
C ASP A 166 -9.97 0.61 17.40
N VAL A 167 -9.65 0.32 16.12
CA VAL A 167 -10.35 0.88 14.95
C VAL A 167 -11.03 -0.20 14.11
N GLY A 168 -10.37 -1.34 13.91
CA GLY A 168 -10.96 -2.53 13.29
C GLY A 168 -11.23 -2.44 11.78
N VAL A 169 -10.63 -1.47 11.07
CA VAL A 169 -10.75 -1.35 9.61
C VAL A 169 -9.42 -1.58 8.91
N PRO A 170 -9.41 -2.20 7.72
CA PRO A 170 -8.21 -2.34 6.91
C PRO A 170 -7.56 -0.98 6.64
N ALA A 171 -6.25 -0.87 6.91
CA ALA A 171 -5.50 0.35 6.70
C ALA A 171 -4.10 0.06 6.15
N LYS A 172 -3.50 1.05 5.49
CA LYS A 172 -2.09 1.01 5.08
C LYS A 172 -1.44 2.35 5.33
N SER A 173 -0.36 2.30 6.09
CA SER A 173 0.49 3.46 6.39
C SER A 173 1.72 3.48 5.49
N GLY A 174 2.22 4.69 5.22
CA GLY A 174 3.45 4.93 4.47
C GLY A 174 4.32 5.99 5.15
N VAL A 175 5.63 5.81 5.07
CA VAL A 175 6.62 6.73 5.67
C VAL A 175 6.61 8.14 5.06
N GLY A 176 5.92 8.34 3.94
CA GLY A 176 5.62 9.68 3.40
C GLY A 176 4.55 10.45 4.20
N GLY A 177 4.02 9.86 5.29
CA GLY A 177 3.02 10.48 6.17
C GLY A 177 1.58 10.26 5.74
N CYS A 178 1.33 9.44 4.74
CA CYS A 178 -0.01 9.06 4.30
C CYS A 178 -0.47 7.78 5.02
N VAL A 179 -1.70 7.82 5.53
CA VAL A 179 -2.45 6.63 5.96
C VAL A 179 -3.76 6.62 5.20
N PHE A 180 -4.07 5.51 4.54
CA PHE A 180 -5.41 5.31 4.00
C PHE A 180 -6.06 4.07 4.60
N PHE A 181 -7.36 4.12 4.77
CA PHE A 181 -8.16 3.03 5.30
C PHE A 181 -9.44 2.83 4.52
N VAL A 182 -9.93 1.61 4.60
CA VAL A 182 -11.03 1.11 3.79
C VAL A 182 -12.16 0.68 4.72
N VAL A 183 -13.32 1.31 4.57
CA VAL A 183 -14.55 0.83 5.21
C VAL A 183 -15.33 0.08 4.12
N PRO A 184 -15.29 -1.27 4.10
CA PRO A 184 -15.87 -2.06 3.01
C PRO A 184 -17.33 -1.71 2.77
N ASN A 185 -17.72 -1.54 1.50
CA ASN A 185 -19.06 -1.15 1.04
C ASN A 185 -19.56 0.22 1.52
N VAL A 186 -18.68 1.05 2.11
CA VAL A 186 -19.08 2.37 2.64
C VAL A 186 -18.22 3.48 2.03
N CYS A 187 -16.91 3.49 2.29
CA CYS A 187 -16.02 4.55 1.84
C CYS A 187 -14.55 4.18 1.91
N GLY A 188 -13.73 4.96 1.21
CA GLY A 188 -12.30 5.04 1.40
C GLY A 188 -11.91 6.39 1.97
N ILE A 189 -10.94 6.40 2.88
CA ILE A 189 -10.47 7.61 3.54
C ILE A 189 -8.94 7.66 3.44
N SER A 190 -8.39 8.83 3.15
CA SER A 190 -6.95 9.08 3.18
C SER A 190 -6.65 10.29 4.04
N ILE A 191 -5.60 10.18 4.86
CA ILE A 191 -5.09 11.23 5.70
C ILE A 191 -3.61 11.40 5.40
N TRP A 192 -3.20 12.64 5.11
CA TRP A 192 -1.79 12.95 4.97
C TRP A 192 -1.34 13.92 6.06
N SER A 193 -0.35 13.48 6.84
CA SER A 193 0.32 14.29 7.86
C SER A 193 1.74 13.75 8.06
N PRO A 194 2.79 14.47 7.63
CA PRO A 194 4.14 13.93 7.43
C PRO A 194 4.93 13.64 8.70
N ARG A 195 4.49 14.08 9.89
CA ARG A 195 5.17 13.69 11.15
C ARG A 195 4.81 12.26 11.52
N LEU A 196 5.84 11.45 11.73
CA LEU A 196 5.71 10.04 12.06
C LEU A 196 5.89 9.80 13.55
N ASP A 197 5.24 8.76 14.06
CA ASP A 197 5.48 8.20 15.39
C ASP A 197 6.73 7.30 15.41
N GLU A 198 7.03 6.69 16.55
CA GLU A 198 8.21 5.86 16.77
C GLU A 198 8.21 4.57 15.91
N VAL A 199 7.05 4.12 15.45
CA VAL A 199 6.90 2.92 14.61
C VAL A 199 6.68 3.23 13.12
N GLY A 200 6.67 4.51 12.74
CA GLY A 200 6.67 4.95 11.35
C GLY A 200 5.29 5.29 10.79
N ASN A 201 4.25 5.37 11.60
CA ASN A 201 2.93 5.83 11.20
C ASN A 201 2.80 7.35 11.33
N SER A 202 1.91 7.95 10.54
CA SER A 202 1.53 9.34 10.73
C SER A 202 0.94 9.55 12.12
N THR A 203 1.60 10.35 12.98
CA THR A 203 1.16 10.60 14.37
C THR A 203 -0.28 11.09 14.45
N ARG A 204 -0.66 12.02 13.55
CA ARG A 204 -2.02 12.57 13.52
C ARG A 204 -3.00 11.68 12.76
N GLY A 205 -2.50 10.90 11.80
CA GLY A 205 -3.31 9.97 11.02
C GLY A 205 -3.76 8.74 11.80
N THR A 206 -3.05 8.41 12.89
CA THR A 206 -3.34 7.26 13.76
C THR A 206 -3.91 7.67 15.13
N GLU A 207 -4.04 8.96 15.41
CA GLU A 207 -4.61 9.43 16.66
C GLU A 207 -6.07 8.93 16.79
N PRO A 208 -6.39 8.11 17.82
CA PRO A 208 -7.74 7.63 18.01
C PRO A 208 -8.67 8.81 18.30
N PRO A 209 -9.95 8.76 17.85
CA PRO A 209 -10.90 9.80 18.18
C PRO A 209 -11.02 9.93 19.71
N PRO A 210 -11.22 11.15 20.25
CA PRO A 210 -11.40 11.35 21.69
C PRO A 210 -12.45 10.39 22.24
N SER A 211 -12.14 9.70 23.32
CA SER A 211 -12.79 8.51 23.89
C SER A 211 -14.25 8.70 24.40
N ALA A 212 -15.01 9.63 23.86
CA ALA A 212 -16.38 9.94 24.30
C ALA A 212 -17.49 9.45 23.35
N ASN A 213 -17.16 8.78 22.23
CA ASN A 213 -18.22 8.31 21.32
C ASN A 213 -17.81 7.00 20.62
N PRO A 214 -18.53 5.88 20.86
CA PRO A 214 -18.22 4.57 20.24
C PRO A 214 -18.54 4.49 18.74
N HIS A 215 -19.02 5.57 18.14
CA HIS A 215 -19.16 5.69 16.70
C HIS A 215 -17.99 6.52 16.16
N PRO A 216 -17.27 6.05 15.11
CA PRO A 216 -16.26 6.85 14.45
C PRO A 216 -16.93 8.07 13.83
N SER A 217 -17.03 9.15 14.61
CA SER A 217 -17.46 10.43 14.08
C SER A 217 -16.30 10.96 13.25
N TYR A 218 -16.41 10.89 11.95
CA TYR A 218 -15.48 11.47 10.96
C TYR A 218 -15.13 12.95 11.22
N ARG A 219 -15.79 13.59 12.19
CA ARG A 219 -15.51 14.96 12.64
C ARG A 219 -14.22 15.13 13.44
N ALA A 220 -13.71 14.07 14.08
CA ALA A 220 -12.50 14.19 14.93
C ALA A 220 -11.22 14.40 14.11
N TYR A 221 -11.19 13.98 12.86
CA TYR A 221 -10.01 14.10 12.00
C TYR A 221 -9.80 15.50 11.39
N HIS A 222 -10.81 16.41 11.50
CA HIS A 222 -10.78 17.70 10.82
C HIS A 222 -9.89 18.78 11.47
N THR A 223 -9.50 18.64 12.73
CA THR A 223 -8.92 19.79 13.47
C THR A 223 -7.40 19.88 13.44
N HIS A 224 -6.68 18.81 13.11
CA HIS A 224 -5.22 18.80 13.24
C HIS A 224 -4.45 18.11 12.10
N CYS A 225 -5.10 17.50 11.10
CA CYS A 225 -4.43 16.86 9.97
C CYS A 225 -4.09 17.88 8.89
N THR A 226 -2.99 17.64 8.16
CA THR A 226 -2.56 18.52 7.06
C THR A 226 -3.51 18.42 5.87
N SER A 227 -4.05 17.22 5.61
CA SER A 227 -5.05 16.97 4.58
C SER A 227 -5.84 15.69 4.89
N ILE A 228 -7.16 15.75 4.75
CA ILE A 228 -8.07 14.58 4.84
C ILE A 228 -8.94 14.57 3.59
N SER A 229 -9.03 13.43 2.96
CA SER A 229 -9.93 13.19 1.82
C SER A 229 -10.71 11.89 2.05
N ALA A 230 -12.00 11.95 1.80
CA ALA A 230 -12.89 10.80 1.93
C ALA A 230 -13.85 10.76 0.74
N TYR A 231 -14.03 9.58 0.15
CA TYR A 231 -15.01 9.33 -0.88
C TYR A 231 -16.04 8.33 -0.38
N LEU A 232 -17.29 8.78 -0.30
CA LEU A 232 -18.45 7.99 0.09
C LEU A 232 -19.02 7.27 -1.13
N LEU A 233 -19.36 5.99 -0.99
CA LEU A 233 -19.96 5.17 -2.05
C LEU A 233 -21.50 5.33 -2.15
N LEU A 234 -22.10 6.07 -1.23
CA LEU A 234 -23.58 6.18 -1.08
C LEU A 234 -24.31 6.75 -2.31
N ASP A 235 -23.60 7.49 -3.19
CA ASP A 235 -24.23 8.10 -4.38
C ASP A 235 -24.33 7.16 -5.60
N ILE A 236 -23.73 5.99 -5.55
CA ILE A 236 -23.64 5.09 -6.71
C ILE A 236 -24.86 4.16 -6.76
N THR A 237 -25.45 3.84 -5.63
CA THR A 237 -26.61 2.92 -5.54
C THR A 237 -27.95 3.55 -5.89
N GLN A 238 -28.02 4.88 -6.04
CA GLN A 238 -29.24 5.60 -6.44
C GLN A 238 -29.35 5.84 -7.96
N ARG A 239 -28.40 5.37 -8.77
CA ARG A 239 -28.41 5.51 -10.22
C ARG A 239 -28.65 4.20 -10.99
N CYS A 240 -29.20 3.20 -10.31
CA CYS A 240 -29.69 1.97 -10.95
C CYS A 240 -31.21 1.93 -10.95
#